data_d0f4643bd8a26dd623601322154a2516
#
_entry.id   d0f4643bd8a26dd623601322154a2516
#
_cell.length_a   1.000
_cell.length_b   1.000
_cell.length_c   1.000
_cell.angle_alpha   90.00
_cell.angle_beta   90.00
_cell.angle_gamma   90.00
#
_symmetry.space_group_name_H-M   'P 1'
#
loop_
_entity.id
_entity.type
_entity.pdbx_description
1 polymer ?
#
loop_
_entity_poly.entity_id
_entity_poly.type
_entity_poly.pdbx_seq_one_letter_code
_entity_poly.pdbx_strand_id
1 'polypeptide(L)'
;MGAKKPLTPEVTIIGCGTPTPLPDRFGSSYVVQVGDEKLLFDCGPATTWKLARAGINTTEIDDVFFTHHHFDHDADFPTFILTRWDQMIPRDKTLNVYGPKLTEEFTNGILDEDTGLFAHDWKARIHHPASQITFQDRGGELPRKKPDVDAHNMGPGLIKAGSNWEVTAAPADHVQPYLDSLAYRIDTPDGSIVLTGDTAPCDTVTDLARGADVLMM
;
A
#
# COMPACT_ATOMS: atom_id res chain seq x y z
N MET A 1 -5.62 -0.57 -31.81
CA MET A 1 -5.01 -1.59 -30.95
C MET A 1 -3.86 -0.90 -30.23
N GLY A 2 -4.00 -0.56 -28.94
CA GLY A 2 -2.90 -0.03 -28.14
C GLY A 2 -1.82 -1.10 -27.97
N ALA A 3 -0.56 -0.70 -28.01
CA ALA A 3 0.54 -1.62 -27.70
C ALA A 3 0.32 -2.16 -26.27
N LYS A 4 0.44 -3.48 -26.10
CA LYS A 4 0.41 -4.11 -24.78
C LYS A 4 1.59 -3.54 -23.98
N LYS A 5 1.34 -3.02 -22.79
CA LYS A 5 2.43 -2.58 -21.91
C LYS A 5 3.33 -3.77 -21.56
N PRO A 6 4.63 -3.56 -21.43
CA PRO A 6 5.54 -4.63 -20.99
C PRO A 6 5.14 -5.15 -19.61
N LEU A 7 5.39 -6.42 -19.36
CA LEU A 7 5.17 -7.06 -18.05
C LEU A 7 6.43 -7.04 -17.18
N THR A 8 7.50 -6.42 -17.66
CA THR A 8 8.69 -6.12 -16.84
C THR A 8 8.25 -5.21 -15.69
N PRO A 9 8.52 -5.60 -14.44
CA PRO A 9 8.12 -4.80 -13.31
C PRO A 9 8.97 -3.52 -13.23
N GLU A 10 8.32 -2.38 -13.03
CA GLU A 10 8.97 -1.09 -12.86
C GLU A 10 8.77 -0.61 -11.41
N VAL A 11 9.85 -0.18 -10.74
CA VAL A 11 9.75 0.37 -9.40
C VAL A 11 9.92 1.88 -9.42
N THR A 12 8.98 2.58 -8.77
CA THR A 12 9.08 4.01 -8.47
C THR A 12 9.32 4.17 -6.97
N ILE A 13 10.45 4.75 -6.59
CA ILE A 13 10.76 5.05 -5.19
C ILE A 13 9.99 6.31 -4.79
N ILE A 14 8.98 6.14 -3.95
CA ILE A 14 8.16 7.23 -3.41
C ILE A 14 8.80 7.78 -2.14
N GLY A 15 9.37 6.91 -1.31
CA GLY A 15 10.09 7.28 -0.09
C GLY A 15 11.20 6.29 0.22
N CYS A 16 12.33 6.81 0.73
CA CYS A 16 13.50 6.03 1.12
C CYS A 16 14.16 6.60 2.38
N GLY A 17 13.37 7.20 3.25
CA GLY A 17 13.83 7.75 4.52
C GLY A 17 13.78 6.72 5.64
N THR A 18 14.30 7.12 6.78
CA THR A 18 14.28 6.40 8.04
C THR A 18 13.41 7.19 9.05
N PRO A 19 13.22 6.72 10.30
CA PRO A 19 12.50 7.47 11.33
C PRO A 19 13.05 8.90 11.57
N THR A 20 14.35 9.12 11.29
CA THR A 20 14.95 10.44 11.41
C THR A 20 14.54 11.33 10.24
N PRO A 21 13.82 12.44 10.46
CA PRO A 21 13.39 13.31 9.39
C PRO A 21 14.58 14.01 8.73
N LEU A 22 14.68 13.88 7.41
CA LEU A 22 15.63 14.59 6.58
C LEU A 22 14.86 15.43 5.56
N PRO A 23 15.35 16.61 5.14
CA PRO A 23 14.63 17.46 4.20
C PRO A 23 14.30 16.78 2.86
N ASP A 24 15.16 15.88 2.41
CA ASP A 24 15.08 15.25 1.09
C ASP A 24 14.56 13.81 1.13
N ARG A 25 14.39 13.23 2.33
CA ARG A 25 14.01 11.82 2.51
C ARG A 25 12.91 11.67 3.55
N PHE A 26 11.89 10.95 3.17
CA PHE A 26 10.77 10.58 4.03
C PHE A 26 10.71 9.06 4.18
N GLY A 27 9.85 8.59 5.05
CA GLY A 27 9.66 7.17 5.34
C GLY A 27 9.42 6.31 4.11
N SER A 28 9.56 5.02 4.30
CA SER A 28 9.57 4.01 3.26
C SER A 28 8.27 3.98 2.45
N SER A 29 8.38 3.96 1.12
CA SER A 29 7.24 3.70 0.23
C SER A 29 7.72 3.45 -1.20
N TYR A 30 7.19 2.43 -1.86
CA TYR A 30 7.53 2.05 -3.22
C TYR A 30 6.28 1.69 -4.00
N VAL A 31 6.22 2.08 -5.27
CA VAL A 31 5.21 1.59 -6.20
C VAL A 31 5.88 0.65 -7.20
N VAL A 32 5.40 -0.60 -7.26
CA VAL A 32 5.77 -1.53 -8.31
C VAL A 32 4.63 -1.57 -9.34
N GLN A 33 4.95 -1.23 -10.58
CA GLN A 33 3.99 -1.30 -11.68
C GLN A 33 4.27 -2.51 -12.55
N VAL A 34 3.22 -3.29 -12.84
CA VAL A 34 3.25 -4.42 -13.78
C VAL A 34 2.10 -4.25 -14.78
N GLY A 35 2.43 -3.94 -16.01
CA GLY A 35 1.40 -3.56 -16.99
C GLY A 35 0.61 -2.33 -16.54
N ASP A 36 -0.69 -2.49 -16.31
CA ASP A 36 -1.57 -1.42 -15.83
C ASP A 36 -1.81 -1.46 -14.31
N GLU A 37 -1.35 -2.50 -13.63
CA GLU A 37 -1.54 -2.67 -12.19
C GLU A 37 -0.42 -1.99 -11.42
N LYS A 38 -0.77 -1.32 -10.31
CA LYS A 38 0.17 -0.65 -9.41
C LYS A 38 0.01 -1.20 -7.99
N LEU A 39 1.10 -1.68 -7.44
CA LEU A 39 1.21 -2.25 -6.11
C LEU A 39 1.98 -1.27 -5.23
N LEU A 40 1.42 -0.89 -4.08
CA LEU A 40 2.09 -0.03 -3.12
C LEU A 40 2.72 -0.89 -2.02
N PHE A 41 4.01 -0.70 -1.79
CA PHE A 41 4.75 -1.31 -0.68
C PHE A 41 5.14 -0.23 0.31
N ASP A 42 4.68 -0.37 1.53
CA ASP A 42 4.72 0.60 2.61
C ASP A 42 4.04 1.95 2.28
N CYS A 43 3.63 2.65 3.32
CA CYS A 43 2.94 3.93 3.23
C CYS A 43 3.44 4.87 4.33
N GLY A 44 4.75 5.08 4.36
CA GLY A 44 5.42 5.98 5.31
C GLY A 44 5.07 7.45 5.10
N PRO A 45 5.55 8.35 5.97
CA PRO A 45 5.19 9.77 5.96
C PRO A 45 5.27 10.43 4.59
N ALA A 46 4.22 11.18 4.24
CA ALA A 46 4.05 11.93 2.99
C ALA A 46 3.94 11.08 1.70
N THR A 47 3.65 9.79 1.79
CA THR A 47 3.47 8.90 0.63
C THR A 47 2.38 9.45 -0.31
N THR A 48 1.21 9.80 0.20
CA THR A 48 0.08 10.32 -0.60
C THR A 48 0.46 11.56 -1.40
N TRP A 49 1.15 12.50 -0.77
CA TRP A 49 1.60 13.71 -1.44
C TRP A 49 2.67 13.43 -2.50
N LYS A 50 3.60 12.53 -2.22
CA LYS A 50 4.66 12.15 -3.16
C LYS A 50 4.13 11.35 -4.35
N LEU A 51 3.13 10.49 -4.15
CA LEU A 51 2.41 9.83 -5.25
C LEU A 51 1.87 10.87 -6.24
N ALA A 52 1.17 11.90 -5.71
CA ALA A 52 0.66 12.98 -6.56
C ALA A 52 1.78 13.72 -7.31
N ARG A 53 2.93 13.96 -6.68
CA ARG A 53 4.10 14.55 -7.34
C ARG A 53 4.72 13.66 -8.40
N ALA A 54 4.66 12.34 -8.22
CA ALA A 54 5.10 11.36 -9.21
C ALA A 54 4.08 11.16 -10.35
N GLY A 55 2.92 11.85 -10.31
CA GLY A 55 1.85 11.67 -11.28
C GLY A 55 1.07 10.37 -11.11
N ILE A 56 1.16 9.74 -9.95
CA ILE A 56 0.43 8.51 -9.60
C ILE A 56 -0.77 8.89 -8.75
N ASN A 57 -1.97 8.58 -9.24
CA ASN A 57 -3.19 8.82 -8.47
C ASN A 57 -3.41 7.68 -7.47
N THR A 58 -3.82 7.98 -6.24
CA THR A 58 -4.16 6.98 -5.22
C THR A 58 -5.24 6.01 -5.69
N THR A 59 -6.13 6.44 -6.58
CA THR A 59 -7.20 5.60 -7.17
C THR A 59 -6.69 4.57 -8.18
N GLU A 60 -5.42 4.61 -8.56
CA GLU A 60 -4.79 3.63 -9.45
C GLU A 60 -4.19 2.44 -8.68
N ILE A 61 -4.16 2.52 -7.35
CA ILE A 61 -3.56 1.53 -6.44
C ILE A 61 -4.70 0.78 -5.76
N ASP A 62 -4.77 -0.52 -5.99
CA ASP A 62 -5.79 -1.39 -5.42
C ASP A 62 -5.23 -2.39 -4.41
N ASP A 63 -3.91 -2.50 -4.31
CA ASP A 63 -3.20 -3.42 -3.43
C ASP A 63 -2.06 -2.72 -2.69
N VAL A 64 -2.06 -2.85 -1.36
CA VAL A 64 -1.03 -2.31 -0.46
C VAL A 64 -0.41 -3.46 0.32
N PHE A 65 0.90 -3.43 0.47
CA PHE A 65 1.69 -4.43 1.19
C PHE A 65 2.56 -3.73 2.23
N PHE A 66 2.41 -4.07 3.50
CA PHE A 66 3.27 -3.57 4.58
C PHE A 66 4.40 -4.54 4.88
N THR A 67 5.62 -4.03 4.91
CA THR A 67 6.77 -4.82 5.37
C THR A 67 6.69 -5.04 6.88
N HIS A 68 6.37 -4.01 7.63
CA HIS A 68 6.15 -4.03 9.08
C HIS A 68 5.46 -2.75 9.54
N HIS A 69 5.07 -2.69 10.83
CA HIS A 69 4.29 -1.59 11.39
C HIS A 69 5.14 -0.64 12.26
N HIS A 70 6.29 -0.16 11.76
CA HIS A 70 6.88 1.06 12.27
C HIS A 70 6.25 2.29 11.60
N PHE A 71 6.17 3.40 12.32
CA PHE A 71 5.47 4.60 11.84
C PHE A 71 6.07 5.20 10.55
N ASP A 72 7.34 5.00 10.29
CA ASP A 72 7.99 5.45 9.06
C ASP A 72 7.69 4.56 7.84
N HIS A 73 6.94 3.46 8.06
CA HIS A 73 6.42 2.58 7.02
C HIS A 73 4.89 2.65 6.85
N ASP A 74 4.15 3.23 7.79
CA ASP A 74 2.68 3.20 7.75
C ASP A 74 1.96 4.51 8.13
N ALA A 75 2.66 5.54 8.61
CA ALA A 75 2.03 6.73 9.17
C ALA A 75 1.17 7.56 8.18
N ASP A 76 1.38 7.45 6.87
CA ASP A 76 0.53 8.14 5.88
C ASP A 76 -0.65 7.29 5.39
N PHE A 77 -0.78 6.05 5.86
CA PHE A 77 -1.83 5.15 5.42
C PHE A 77 -3.26 5.67 5.66
N PRO A 78 -3.57 6.31 6.80
CA PRO A 78 -4.87 6.96 6.96
C PRO A 78 -5.15 8.03 5.90
N THR A 79 -4.17 8.86 5.56
CA THR A 79 -4.29 9.87 4.51
C THR A 79 -4.51 9.21 3.14
N PHE A 80 -3.75 8.16 2.84
CA PHE A 80 -3.86 7.42 1.59
C PHE A 80 -5.26 6.80 1.41
N ILE A 81 -5.76 6.07 2.41
CA ILE A 81 -7.08 5.42 2.35
C ILE A 81 -8.18 6.46 2.11
N LEU A 82 -8.19 7.51 2.93
CA LEU A 82 -9.26 8.52 2.88
C LEU A 82 -9.20 9.34 1.58
N THR A 83 -8.00 9.66 1.10
CA THR A 83 -7.83 10.32 -0.20
C THR A 83 -8.30 9.43 -1.33
N ARG A 84 -7.89 8.15 -1.34
CA ARG A 84 -8.32 7.18 -2.35
C ARG A 84 -9.83 7.05 -2.37
N TRP A 85 -10.46 6.82 -1.22
CA TRP A 85 -11.90 6.71 -1.09
C TRP A 85 -12.63 7.98 -1.56
N ASP A 86 -12.16 9.15 -1.16
CA ASP A 86 -12.79 10.42 -1.57
C ASP A 86 -12.68 10.67 -3.07
N GLN A 87 -11.58 10.24 -3.71
CA GLN A 87 -11.33 10.44 -5.13
C GLN A 87 -11.86 9.30 -6.03
N MET A 88 -12.25 8.14 -5.47
CA MET A 88 -12.71 6.97 -6.22
C MET A 88 -14.16 7.16 -6.70
N ILE A 89 -14.36 8.07 -7.65
CA ILE A 89 -15.67 8.42 -8.22
C ILE A 89 -15.52 8.40 -9.77
N PRO A 90 -16.44 7.78 -10.49
CA PRO A 90 -17.61 6.99 -10.05
C PRO A 90 -17.28 5.52 -9.72
N ARG A 91 -15.99 5.13 -9.77
CA ARG A 91 -15.57 3.76 -9.48
C ARG A 91 -15.77 3.44 -8.00
N ASP A 92 -16.07 2.17 -7.73
CA ASP A 92 -16.19 1.61 -6.40
C ASP A 92 -15.36 0.32 -6.41
N LYS A 93 -14.16 0.36 -5.85
CA LYS A 93 -13.24 -0.75 -5.86
C LYS A 93 -12.58 -0.89 -4.49
N THR A 94 -12.68 -2.07 -3.93
CA THR A 94 -12.06 -2.43 -2.66
C THR A 94 -10.56 -2.18 -2.69
N LEU A 95 -10.01 -1.62 -1.63
CA LEU A 95 -8.58 -1.59 -1.38
C LEU A 95 -8.21 -2.86 -0.61
N ASN A 96 -7.33 -3.68 -1.17
CA ASN A 96 -6.79 -4.82 -0.46
C ASN A 96 -5.49 -4.43 0.25
N VAL A 97 -5.34 -4.86 1.48
CA VAL A 97 -4.19 -4.55 2.33
C VAL A 97 -3.61 -5.83 2.91
N TYR A 98 -2.34 -6.04 2.69
CA TYR A 98 -1.62 -7.23 3.15
C TYR A 98 -0.41 -6.80 3.98
N GLY A 99 -0.13 -7.49 5.05
CA GLY A 99 1.03 -7.22 5.87
C GLY A 99 1.15 -8.20 7.04
N PRO A 100 2.19 -8.08 7.86
CA PRO A 100 2.36 -8.94 9.01
C PRO A 100 1.24 -8.72 10.05
N LYS A 101 1.30 -9.47 11.14
CA LYS A 101 0.40 -9.28 12.28
C LYS A 101 0.27 -7.80 12.64
N LEU A 102 -0.92 -7.35 12.99
CA LEU A 102 -1.43 -6.00 13.26
C LEU A 102 -1.97 -5.24 12.02
N THR A 103 -1.84 -5.74 10.82
CA THR A 103 -2.37 -5.06 9.61
C THR A 103 -3.90 -4.90 9.67
N GLU A 104 -4.63 -5.94 10.09
CA GLU A 104 -6.08 -5.87 10.28
C GLU A 104 -6.46 -4.91 11.40
N GLU A 105 -5.79 -5.01 12.56
CA GLU A 105 -6.04 -4.19 13.72
C GLU A 105 -5.72 -2.71 13.45
N PHE A 106 -4.64 -2.43 12.74
CA PHE A 106 -4.25 -1.08 12.35
C PHE A 106 -5.28 -0.47 11.39
N THR A 107 -5.69 -1.21 10.36
CA THR A 107 -6.71 -0.76 9.40
C THR A 107 -8.06 -0.53 10.08
N ASN A 108 -8.49 -1.43 10.95
CA ASN A 108 -9.71 -1.28 11.72
C ASN A 108 -9.62 -0.09 12.69
N GLY A 109 -8.48 0.12 13.33
CA GLY A 109 -8.25 1.27 14.19
C GLY A 109 -8.40 2.62 13.47
N ILE A 110 -8.22 2.65 12.16
CA ILE A 110 -8.44 3.85 11.33
C ILE A 110 -9.92 4.02 10.96
N LEU A 111 -10.59 2.94 10.51
CA LEU A 111 -11.84 3.00 9.76
C LEU A 111 -13.06 2.47 10.50
N ASP A 112 -12.90 1.68 11.56
CA ASP A 112 -14.04 1.08 12.26
C ASP A 112 -15.08 2.13 12.60
N GLU A 113 -16.35 1.78 12.41
CA GLU A 113 -17.45 2.73 12.49
C GLU A 113 -17.61 3.35 13.89
N ASP A 114 -17.38 2.57 14.93
CA ASP A 114 -17.61 2.99 16.30
C ASP A 114 -16.35 3.50 17.01
N THR A 115 -15.20 2.92 16.68
CA THR A 115 -13.93 3.11 17.41
C THR A 115 -12.79 3.67 16.55
N GLY A 116 -12.99 3.70 15.22
CA GLY A 116 -11.94 4.13 14.28
C GLY A 116 -11.58 5.62 14.44
N LEU A 117 -10.29 5.92 14.45
CA LEU A 117 -9.77 7.27 14.65
C LEU A 117 -10.31 8.27 13.62
N PHE A 118 -10.66 7.83 12.42
CA PHE A 118 -11.17 8.67 11.34
C PHE A 118 -12.64 8.42 10.99
N ALA A 119 -13.38 7.66 11.82
CA ALA A 119 -14.80 7.42 11.61
C ALA A 119 -15.62 8.71 11.49
N HIS A 120 -15.29 9.72 12.28
CA HIS A 120 -15.94 11.02 12.26
C HIS A 120 -15.79 11.74 10.91
N ASP A 121 -14.65 11.63 10.23
CA ASP A 121 -14.40 12.30 8.95
C ASP A 121 -15.23 11.67 7.82
N TRP A 122 -15.12 10.35 7.60
CA TRP A 122 -15.87 9.73 6.52
C TRP A 122 -17.38 9.71 6.76
N LYS A 123 -17.85 9.60 8.02
CA LYS A 123 -19.27 9.77 8.38
C LYS A 123 -19.77 11.15 8.02
N ALA A 124 -19.03 12.20 8.37
CA ALA A 124 -19.40 13.58 8.01
C ALA A 124 -19.51 13.75 6.49
N ARG A 125 -18.58 13.19 5.71
CA ARG A 125 -18.63 13.25 4.23
C ARG A 125 -19.79 12.46 3.63
N ILE A 126 -20.24 11.39 4.27
CA ILE A 126 -21.40 10.61 3.82
C ILE A 126 -22.72 11.34 4.13
N HIS A 127 -22.84 11.93 5.32
CA HIS A 127 -24.13 12.39 5.83
C HIS A 127 -24.38 13.88 5.69
N HIS A 128 -23.34 14.72 5.59
CA HIS A 128 -23.53 16.15 5.50
C HIS A 128 -24.08 16.58 4.12
N PRO A 129 -25.17 17.37 4.05
CA PRO A 129 -25.83 17.71 2.78
C PRO A 129 -24.91 18.34 1.73
N ALA A 130 -24.04 19.29 2.12
CA ALA A 130 -23.11 19.90 1.17
C ALA A 130 -22.08 18.90 0.63
N SER A 131 -21.66 17.91 1.43
CA SER A 131 -20.76 16.85 0.99
C SER A 131 -21.44 15.91 -0.01
N GLN A 132 -22.74 15.63 0.20
CA GLN A 132 -23.53 14.82 -0.74
C GLN A 132 -23.70 15.51 -2.09
N ILE A 133 -23.96 16.81 -2.09
CA ILE A 133 -24.04 17.63 -3.32
C ILE A 133 -22.69 17.56 -4.07
N THR A 134 -21.59 17.84 -3.39
CA THR A 134 -20.25 17.78 -3.99
C THR A 134 -19.94 16.39 -4.54
N PHE A 135 -20.35 15.32 -3.84
CA PHE A 135 -20.17 13.95 -4.31
C PHE A 135 -20.94 13.67 -5.60
N GLN A 136 -22.22 14.13 -5.69
CA GLN A 136 -23.04 14.00 -6.87
C GLN A 136 -22.51 14.82 -8.06
N ASP A 137 -22.06 16.06 -7.80
CA ASP A 137 -21.48 16.94 -8.83
C ASP A 137 -20.22 16.33 -9.46
N ARG A 138 -19.52 15.47 -8.72
CA ARG A 138 -18.35 14.71 -9.20
C ARG A 138 -18.72 13.38 -9.87
N GLY A 139 -20.00 13.09 -10.05
CA GLY A 139 -20.52 11.88 -10.70
C GLY A 139 -20.79 10.71 -9.76
N GLY A 140 -20.83 10.95 -8.45
CA GLY A 140 -21.18 9.94 -7.45
C GLY A 140 -22.69 9.71 -7.35
N GLU A 141 -23.08 8.50 -7.00
CA GLU A 141 -24.47 8.10 -6.77
C GLU A 141 -24.74 7.87 -5.29
N LEU A 142 -25.85 8.45 -4.79
CA LEU A 142 -26.26 8.26 -3.39
C LEU A 142 -27.03 6.92 -3.22
N PRO A 143 -26.93 6.28 -2.04
CA PRO A 143 -26.14 6.67 -0.89
C PRO A 143 -24.63 6.43 -1.09
N ARG A 144 -23.79 7.38 -0.66
CA ARG A 144 -22.34 7.21 -0.67
C ARG A 144 -21.94 6.10 0.32
N LYS A 145 -21.17 5.14 -0.15
CA LYS A 145 -20.66 4.07 0.69
C LYS A 145 -19.48 4.53 1.55
N LYS A 146 -19.27 3.85 2.68
CA LYS A 146 -18.06 4.04 3.50
C LYS A 146 -16.81 3.55 2.78
N PRO A 147 -15.59 3.90 3.26
CA PRO A 147 -14.37 3.33 2.71
C PRO A 147 -14.42 1.80 2.71
N ASP A 148 -14.14 1.20 1.55
CA ASP A 148 -14.13 -0.26 1.36
C ASP A 148 -12.69 -0.76 1.33
N VAL A 149 -12.26 -1.36 2.43
CA VAL A 149 -10.89 -1.86 2.64
C VAL A 149 -10.96 -3.26 3.21
N ASP A 150 -10.25 -4.18 2.56
CA ASP A 150 -10.11 -5.58 2.98
C ASP A 150 -8.66 -5.83 3.41
N ALA A 151 -8.44 -5.93 4.71
CA ALA A 151 -7.12 -6.05 5.31
C ALA A 151 -6.88 -7.46 5.84
N HIS A 152 -5.65 -7.96 5.66
CA HIS A 152 -5.25 -9.32 5.98
C HIS A 152 -3.91 -9.36 6.72
N ASN A 153 -3.91 -10.01 7.88
CA ASN A 153 -2.70 -10.41 8.58
C ASN A 153 -2.06 -11.61 7.87
N MET A 154 -0.88 -11.41 7.29
CA MET A 154 -0.17 -12.41 6.47
C MET A 154 1.08 -12.92 7.17
N GLY A 155 1.45 -14.14 6.86
CA GLY A 155 2.74 -14.75 7.19
C GLY A 155 3.59 -15.00 5.95
N PRO A 156 4.73 -15.72 6.09
CA PRO A 156 5.57 -16.10 4.96
C PRO A 156 4.84 -16.97 3.95
N GLY A 157 5.22 -16.88 2.67
CA GLY A 157 4.68 -17.67 1.57
C GLY A 157 4.01 -16.81 0.51
N LEU A 158 3.16 -17.40 -0.32
CA LEU A 158 2.40 -16.68 -1.32
C LEU A 158 1.38 -15.76 -0.64
N ILE A 159 1.47 -14.46 -0.91
CA ILE A 159 0.57 -13.44 -0.38
C ILE A 159 -0.59 -13.21 -1.33
N LYS A 160 -0.28 -12.93 -2.59
CA LYS A 160 -1.28 -12.66 -3.62
C LYS A 160 -0.74 -12.94 -5.00
N ALA A 161 -1.62 -13.39 -5.89
CA ALA A 161 -1.37 -13.45 -7.32
C ALA A 161 -2.36 -12.53 -8.05
N GLY A 162 -1.86 -11.73 -8.97
CA GLY A 162 -2.62 -10.94 -9.94
C GLY A 162 -2.67 -11.63 -11.29
N SER A 163 -2.98 -10.86 -12.35
CA SER A 163 -3.09 -11.43 -13.69
C SER A 163 -1.75 -11.87 -14.28
N ASN A 164 -0.67 -11.14 -13.96
CA ASN A 164 0.68 -11.36 -14.51
C ASN A 164 1.77 -11.10 -13.46
N TRP A 165 1.47 -11.25 -12.20
CA TRP A 165 2.41 -11.10 -11.11
C TRP A 165 2.02 -11.97 -9.91
N GLU A 166 3.00 -12.33 -9.13
CA GLU A 166 2.83 -12.98 -7.84
C GLU A 166 3.67 -12.23 -6.81
N VAL A 167 3.13 -12.07 -5.60
CA VAL A 167 3.86 -11.55 -4.44
C VAL A 167 4.01 -12.65 -3.43
N THR A 168 5.26 -12.98 -3.11
CA THR A 168 5.63 -13.89 -2.03
C THR A 168 6.35 -13.13 -0.93
N ALA A 169 6.25 -13.61 0.32
CA ALA A 169 6.92 -13.03 1.46
C ALA A 169 7.82 -14.03 2.18
N ALA A 170 8.88 -13.52 2.78
CA ALA A 170 9.73 -14.24 3.73
C ALA A 170 9.91 -13.40 5.01
N PRO A 171 10.18 -14.03 6.17
CA PRO A 171 10.48 -13.31 7.39
C PRO A 171 11.75 -12.46 7.21
N ALA A 172 11.71 -11.22 7.65
CA ALA A 172 12.86 -10.35 7.80
C ALA A 172 13.29 -10.27 9.26
N ASP A 173 14.59 -10.15 9.53
CA ASP A 173 15.13 -10.05 10.89
C ASP A 173 15.28 -8.57 11.28
N HIS A 174 14.37 -8.05 12.08
CA HIS A 174 14.38 -6.63 12.46
C HIS A 174 14.19 -6.43 13.98
N VAL A 175 12.97 -6.45 14.49
CA VAL A 175 12.65 -6.09 15.88
C VAL A 175 11.85 -7.15 16.64
N GLN A 176 11.93 -8.39 16.19
CA GLN A 176 11.27 -9.51 16.86
C GLN A 176 11.76 -9.63 18.32
N PRO A 177 10.91 -10.04 19.24
CA PRO A 177 9.56 -10.56 19.06
C PRO A 177 8.46 -9.49 19.12
N TYR A 178 8.79 -8.21 19.07
CA TYR A 178 7.82 -7.13 19.30
C TYR A 178 6.97 -6.81 18.06
N LEU A 179 7.55 -6.86 16.86
CA LEU A 179 6.85 -6.74 15.59
C LEU A 179 7.31 -7.83 14.64
N ASP A 180 6.37 -8.39 13.88
CA ASP A 180 6.70 -9.24 12.75
C ASP A 180 7.11 -8.37 11.55
N SER A 181 8.10 -8.82 10.79
CA SER A 181 8.62 -8.13 9.62
C SER A 181 8.72 -9.09 8.44
N LEU A 182 8.32 -8.62 7.26
CA LEU A 182 8.29 -9.37 6.01
C LEU A 182 9.11 -8.64 4.94
N ALA A 183 9.90 -9.40 4.20
CA ALA A 183 10.43 -9.01 2.90
C ALA A 183 9.52 -9.58 1.81
N TYR A 184 9.39 -8.87 0.70
CA TYR A 184 8.53 -9.26 -0.42
C TYR A 184 9.32 -9.51 -1.69
N ARG A 185 8.91 -10.52 -2.45
CA ARG A 185 9.36 -10.78 -3.81
C ARG A 185 8.16 -10.70 -4.75
N ILE A 186 8.32 -9.93 -5.80
CA ILE A 186 7.36 -9.78 -6.89
C ILE A 186 7.95 -10.46 -8.12
N ASP A 187 7.32 -11.53 -8.57
CA ASP A 187 7.67 -12.22 -9.79
C ASP A 187 6.66 -11.92 -10.90
N THR A 188 7.18 -11.69 -12.11
CA THR A 188 6.41 -11.46 -13.33
C THR A 188 6.98 -12.31 -14.45
N PRO A 189 6.30 -12.48 -15.59
CA PRO A 189 6.88 -13.19 -16.74
C PRO A 189 8.19 -12.60 -17.27
N ASP A 190 8.41 -11.29 -17.06
CA ASP A 190 9.51 -10.55 -17.67
C ASP A 190 10.55 -10.01 -16.65
N GLY A 191 10.46 -10.41 -15.38
CA GLY A 191 11.44 -10.03 -14.36
C GLY A 191 10.93 -10.14 -12.93
N SER A 192 11.81 -9.87 -11.97
CA SER A 192 11.54 -9.98 -10.54
C SER A 192 12.17 -8.87 -9.72
N ILE A 193 11.48 -8.44 -8.68
CA ILE A 193 11.94 -7.42 -7.72
C ILE A 193 11.80 -7.97 -6.30
N VAL A 194 12.80 -7.73 -5.47
CA VAL A 194 12.72 -7.98 -4.02
C VAL A 194 12.81 -6.66 -3.27
N LEU A 195 11.89 -6.45 -2.33
CA LEU A 195 11.85 -5.34 -1.39
C LEU A 195 12.04 -5.92 0.01
N THR A 196 13.13 -5.55 0.69
CA THR A 196 13.46 -6.19 1.97
C THR A 196 12.72 -5.57 3.16
N GLY A 197 12.26 -4.31 3.02
CA GLY A 197 11.97 -3.51 4.20
C GLY A 197 13.22 -3.38 5.07
N ASP A 198 12.99 -3.13 6.35
CA ASP A 198 14.07 -3.08 7.34
C ASP A 198 14.45 -4.49 7.79
N THR A 199 15.71 -4.84 7.65
CA THR A 199 16.23 -6.17 8.03
C THR A 199 17.71 -6.13 8.37
N ALA A 200 18.10 -6.92 9.36
CA ALA A 200 19.48 -7.38 9.48
C ALA A 200 19.77 -8.47 8.42
N PRO A 201 21.03 -8.77 8.13
CA PRO A 201 21.38 -9.90 7.26
C PRO A 201 20.81 -11.22 7.82
N CYS A 202 19.97 -11.90 7.03
CA CYS A 202 19.39 -13.18 7.41
C CYS A 202 19.23 -14.11 6.18
N ASP A 203 19.20 -15.43 6.45
CA ASP A 203 19.13 -16.44 5.39
C ASP A 203 17.80 -16.38 4.63
N THR A 204 16.70 -16.12 5.32
CA THR A 204 15.36 -16.05 4.73
C THR A 204 15.23 -14.99 3.64
N VAL A 205 15.76 -13.78 3.89
CA VAL A 205 15.80 -12.69 2.91
C VAL A 205 16.81 -12.99 1.81
N THR A 206 17.97 -13.57 2.15
CA THR A 206 18.97 -13.99 1.17
C THR A 206 18.40 -15.02 0.19
N ASP A 207 17.66 -16.01 0.69
CA ASP A 207 17.04 -17.04 -0.14
C ASP A 207 15.90 -16.47 -0.98
N LEU A 208 15.07 -15.57 -0.42
CA LEU A 208 14.02 -14.85 -1.16
C LEU A 208 14.61 -14.05 -2.34
N ALA A 209 15.74 -13.40 -2.11
CA ALA A 209 16.40 -12.55 -3.12
C ALA A 209 17.20 -13.35 -4.16
N ARG A 210 17.38 -14.66 -3.99
CA ARG A 210 18.18 -15.47 -4.91
C ARG A 210 17.62 -15.44 -6.31
N GLY A 211 18.45 -15.02 -7.28
CA GLY A 211 18.07 -14.92 -8.68
C GLY A 211 17.06 -13.81 -9.01
N ALA A 212 16.79 -12.89 -8.11
CA ALA A 212 16.02 -11.69 -8.42
C ALA A 212 16.81 -10.74 -9.34
N ASP A 213 16.10 -10.05 -10.24
CA ASP A 213 16.71 -9.07 -11.16
C ASP A 213 17.04 -7.77 -10.43
N VAL A 214 16.23 -7.38 -9.46
CA VAL A 214 16.40 -6.15 -8.66
C VAL A 214 16.23 -6.48 -7.18
N LEU A 215 17.12 -5.96 -6.36
CA LEU A 215 17.03 -5.97 -4.91
C LEU A 215 17.03 -4.53 -4.38
N MET A 216 15.98 -4.18 -3.64
CA MET A 216 15.82 -2.90 -2.95
C MET A 216 15.96 -3.14 -1.44
N MET A 217 16.93 -2.42 -0.82
CA MET A 217 17.25 -2.53 0.60
C MET A 217 17.18 -1.17 1.28
#